data_daad71744865dea52d29045935403f18
#
_entry.id   daad71744865dea52d29045935403f18
#
_cell.length_a   1.000
_cell.length_b   1.000
_cell.length_c   1.000
_cell.angle_alpha   90.00
_cell.angle_beta   90.00
_cell.angle_gamma   90.00
#
_symmetry.space_group_name_H-M   'P 1'
#
loop_
_entity.id
_entity.type
_entity.pdbx_description
1 polymer ?
#
loop_
_entity_poly.entity_id
_entity_poly.type
_entity_poly.pdbx_seq_one_letter_code
_entity_poly.pdbx_strand_id
1 'polypeptide(L)'
;GQSVEIVVTFSEAVTLAGGNLLVDLATGDSEGRVTISTIPEAVDPDGDPLTVAGTYTVLEGHAASALDVSTISLSAGTFLDANGNAFADYDIAGNNISAAKTIVIDGVAPSAFSITSVTSDGGNAESGDASYDDIWNSTNTGAIVRVPVEDATLVNGTIQVQGKVTGSFANVEDAHTITSAEATAGYSDITITAAVIEALDGYAEGQSIIFTAIITDGGNNSTTGSVNNNEGLVIDETPLSVESVSS
;
A
#
# COMPACT_ATOMS: atom_id res chain seq x y z
N GLY A 1 -10.37 -2.70 -1.82
CA GLY A 1 -10.12 -1.36 -2.36
C GLY A 1 -11.19 -0.38 -1.92
N GLN A 2 -10.89 0.91 -1.99
CA GLN A 2 -11.87 1.97 -1.77
C GLN A 2 -12.83 2.06 -2.95
N SER A 3 -14.02 2.62 -2.74
CA SER A 3 -15.05 2.72 -3.76
C SER A 3 -15.35 4.18 -4.09
N VAL A 4 -15.62 4.44 -5.38
CA VAL A 4 -16.04 5.73 -5.91
C VAL A 4 -17.40 5.55 -6.59
N GLU A 5 -18.37 6.40 -6.26
CA GLU A 5 -19.64 6.44 -6.98
C GLU A 5 -19.45 7.23 -8.28
N ILE A 6 -19.83 6.65 -9.39
CA ILE A 6 -19.81 7.27 -10.73
C ILE A 6 -21.25 7.54 -11.13
N VAL A 7 -21.55 8.82 -11.37
CA VAL A 7 -22.89 9.28 -11.76
C VAL A 7 -22.86 9.71 -13.22
N VAL A 8 -23.78 9.18 -14.02
CA VAL A 8 -23.99 9.59 -15.41
C VAL A 8 -25.30 10.36 -15.49
N THR A 9 -25.28 11.56 -16.05
CA THR A 9 -26.44 12.42 -16.24
C THR A 9 -26.74 12.53 -17.73
N PHE A 10 -27.96 12.25 -18.12
CA PHE A 10 -28.45 12.39 -19.50
C PHE A 10 -29.19 13.73 -19.66
N SER A 11 -29.13 14.31 -20.84
CA SER A 11 -29.83 15.58 -21.17
C SER A 11 -31.35 15.47 -21.15
N GLU A 12 -31.86 14.24 -21.23
CA GLU A 12 -33.29 13.94 -21.21
C GLU A 12 -33.52 12.51 -20.65
N ALA A 13 -34.77 12.18 -20.37
CA ALA A 13 -35.14 10.86 -19.90
C ALA A 13 -34.84 9.79 -20.95
N VAL A 14 -34.15 8.72 -20.55
CA VAL A 14 -33.77 7.62 -21.44
C VAL A 14 -34.24 6.27 -20.86
N THR A 15 -34.55 5.34 -21.76
CA THR A 15 -34.87 3.96 -21.43
C THR A 15 -33.82 3.03 -22.01
N LEU A 16 -33.28 2.11 -21.19
CA LEU A 16 -32.38 1.07 -21.64
C LEU A 16 -33.18 -0.15 -22.08
N ALA A 17 -33.13 -0.46 -23.36
CA ALA A 17 -33.78 -1.63 -23.94
C ALA A 17 -32.77 -2.78 -24.07
N GLY A 18 -32.56 -3.51 -22.99
CA GLY A 18 -31.64 -4.65 -22.87
C GLY A 18 -30.16 -4.25 -22.65
N GLY A 19 -29.37 -5.18 -22.19
CA GLY A 19 -27.94 -4.97 -21.91
C GLY A 19 -27.66 -4.12 -20.69
N ASN A 20 -26.45 -3.54 -20.62
CA ASN A 20 -25.96 -2.70 -19.54
C ASN A 20 -25.26 -1.46 -20.11
N LEU A 21 -25.33 -0.35 -19.39
CA LEU A 21 -24.46 0.78 -19.60
C LEU A 21 -23.08 0.45 -19.00
N LEU A 22 -22.05 0.56 -19.81
CA LEU A 22 -20.65 0.35 -19.43
C LEU A 22 -19.96 1.70 -19.43
N VAL A 23 -19.35 2.05 -18.29
CA VAL A 23 -18.53 3.25 -18.12
C VAL A 23 -17.12 2.79 -17.82
N ASP A 24 -16.22 2.93 -18.79
CA ASP A 24 -14.81 2.63 -18.65
C ASP A 24 -14.06 3.85 -18.13
N LEU A 25 -13.20 3.65 -17.15
CA LEU A 25 -12.46 4.67 -16.43
C LEU A 25 -10.97 4.59 -16.78
N ALA A 26 -10.35 5.74 -17.01
CA ALA A 26 -8.92 5.85 -17.27
C ALA A 26 -8.12 5.62 -15.98
N THR A 27 -7.79 4.38 -15.68
CA THR A 27 -7.11 3.95 -14.45
C THR A 27 -5.74 3.31 -14.71
N GLY A 28 -5.02 3.75 -15.75
CA GLY A 28 -3.70 3.26 -16.12
C GLY A 28 -3.75 2.05 -17.04
N ASP A 29 -2.83 1.07 -16.83
CA ASP A 29 -2.67 -0.09 -17.71
C ASP A 29 -3.86 -1.06 -17.69
N SER A 30 -4.68 -0.98 -16.64
CA SER A 30 -5.94 -1.72 -16.51
C SER A 30 -7.08 -0.72 -16.41
N GLU A 31 -8.05 -0.80 -17.31
CA GLU A 31 -9.23 0.07 -17.26
C GLU A 31 -10.20 -0.40 -16.18
N GLY A 32 -10.54 0.52 -15.28
CA GLY A 32 -11.66 0.34 -14.34
C GLY A 32 -12.98 0.39 -15.10
N ARG A 33 -13.94 -0.47 -14.73
CA ARG A 33 -15.26 -0.49 -15.36
C ARG A 33 -16.37 -0.43 -14.34
N VAL A 34 -17.33 0.45 -14.60
CA VAL A 34 -18.62 0.46 -13.91
C VAL A 34 -19.67 -0.11 -14.85
N THR A 35 -20.46 -1.07 -14.34
CA THR A 35 -21.58 -1.66 -15.07
C THR A 35 -22.88 -1.24 -14.41
N ILE A 36 -23.73 -0.53 -15.14
CA ILE A 36 -25.04 -0.08 -14.66
C ILE A 36 -26.09 -0.91 -15.40
N SER A 37 -26.74 -1.82 -14.68
CA SER A 37 -27.71 -2.78 -15.24
C SER A 37 -29.14 -2.32 -15.16
N THR A 38 -29.44 -1.35 -14.28
CA THR A 38 -30.80 -0.84 -14.10
C THR A 38 -30.81 0.64 -14.34
N ILE A 39 -31.45 1.05 -15.40
CA ILE A 39 -31.81 2.45 -15.64
C ILE A 39 -33.32 2.49 -15.45
N PRO A 40 -33.81 3.18 -14.41
CA PRO A 40 -35.22 3.29 -14.17
C PRO A 40 -35.92 3.82 -15.42
N GLU A 41 -37.13 3.33 -15.74
CA GLU A 41 -37.99 4.00 -16.69
C GLU A 41 -38.22 5.41 -16.14
N ALA A 42 -37.47 6.38 -16.64
CA ALA A 42 -37.58 7.71 -16.14
C ALA A 42 -38.81 8.39 -16.77
N VAL A 43 -39.83 8.38 -16.02
CA VAL A 43 -40.86 9.44 -16.14
C VAL A 43 -40.47 10.47 -15.10
N ASP A 44 -39.58 11.39 -15.46
CA ASP A 44 -39.53 12.64 -14.73
C ASP A 44 -40.67 13.52 -15.22
N PRO A 45 -41.72 13.75 -14.45
CA PRO A 45 -42.84 14.59 -14.83
C PRO A 45 -42.44 16.06 -14.96
N ASP A 46 -41.28 16.44 -14.43
CA ASP A 46 -40.79 17.83 -14.40
C ASP A 46 -39.72 18.11 -15.47
N GLY A 47 -39.26 17.08 -16.24
CA GLY A 47 -38.32 17.26 -17.37
C GLY A 47 -36.87 17.42 -16.94
N ASP A 48 -36.53 17.05 -15.71
CA ASP A 48 -35.15 17.09 -15.20
C ASP A 48 -34.27 15.99 -15.81
N PRO A 49 -32.96 16.22 -15.97
CA PRO A 49 -32.04 15.25 -16.49
C PRO A 49 -32.04 13.94 -15.66
N LEU A 50 -32.13 12.80 -16.34
CA LEU A 50 -32.01 11.52 -15.67
C LEU A 50 -30.57 11.29 -15.21
N THR A 51 -30.40 10.93 -13.94
CA THR A 51 -29.13 10.48 -13.39
C THR A 51 -29.17 9.00 -13.05
N VAL A 52 -28.10 8.29 -13.40
CA VAL A 52 -27.87 6.90 -12.99
C VAL A 52 -26.52 6.78 -12.35
N ALA A 53 -26.41 5.93 -11.35
CA ALA A 53 -25.16 5.76 -10.61
C ALA A 53 -24.71 4.30 -10.62
N GLY A 54 -23.39 4.14 -10.55
CA GLY A 54 -22.74 2.85 -10.34
C GLY A 54 -21.49 3.00 -9.48
N THR A 55 -21.04 1.92 -8.88
CA THR A 55 -19.90 1.93 -8.00
C THR A 55 -18.67 1.38 -8.73
N TYR A 56 -17.59 2.15 -8.75
CA TYR A 56 -16.26 1.72 -9.11
C TYR A 56 -15.50 1.34 -7.84
N THR A 57 -14.85 0.18 -7.83
CA THR A 57 -13.95 -0.25 -6.76
C THR A 57 -12.52 -0.24 -7.28
N VAL A 58 -11.62 0.44 -6.56
CA VAL A 58 -10.20 0.47 -6.89
C VAL A 58 -9.60 -0.93 -6.73
N LEU A 59 -8.97 -1.43 -7.78
CA LEU A 59 -8.27 -2.72 -7.79
C LEU A 59 -6.76 -2.49 -7.77
N GLU A 60 -6.03 -3.57 -7.49
CA GLU A 60 -4.56 -3.57 -7.57
C GLU A 60 -4.10 -3.16 -8.98
N GLY A 61 -3.13 -2.26 -9.05
CA GLY A 61 -2.57 -1.71 -10.29
C GLY A 61 -3.37 -0.57 -10.91
N HIS A 62 -4.56 -0.23 -10.40
CA HIS A 62 -5.29 0.94 -10.88
C HIS A 62 -4.65 2.24 -10.38
N ALA A 63 -4.35 3.17 -11.29
CA ALA A 63 -3.75 4.46 -10.96
C ALA A 63 -4.28 5.57 -11.87
N ALA A 64 -4.61 6.72 -11.30
CA ALA A 64 -4.94 7.94 -12.03
C ALA A 64 -4.62 9.17 -11.18
N SER A 65 -3.92 10.15 -11.75
CA SER A 65 -3.69 11.44 -11.08
C SER A 65 -4.94 12.32 -11.07
N ALA A 66 -5.84 12.09 -12.02
CA ALA A 66 -7.18 12.66 -12.11
C ALA A 66 -8.06 11.62 -12.82
N LEU A 67 -9.00 11.03 -12.09
CA LEU A 67 -9.89 10.02 -12.64
C LEU A 67 -10.81 10.66 -13.70
N ASP A 68 -10.87 10.02 -14.87
CA ASP A 68 -11.77 10.37 -15.96
C ASP A 68 -12.42 9.12 -16.55
N VAL A 69 -13.52 9.33 -17.24
CA VAL A 69 -14.13 8.32 -18.10
C VAL A 69 -13.35 8.25 -19.40
N SER A 70 -12.94 7.06 -19.79
CA SER A 70 -12.29 6.81 -21.08
C SER A 70 -13.30 6.54 -22.18
N THR A 71 -14.30 5.72 -21.90
CA THR A 71 -15.39 5.44 -22.85
C THR A 71 -16.71 5.16 -22.11
N ILE A 72 -17.82 5.47 -22.82
CA ILE A 72 -19.16 5.00 -22.45
C ILE A 72 -19.67 4.13 -23.59
N SER A 73 -20.29 3.01 -23.28
CA SER A 73 -20.81 2.09 -24.27
C SER A 73 -21.97 1.25 -23.72
N LEU A 74 -22.63 0.51 -24.59
CA LEU A 74 -23.60 -0.52 -24.21
C LEU A 74 -23.04 -1.92 -24.44
N SER A 75 -23.30 -2.83 -23.49
CA SER A 75 -22.96 -4.24 -23.69
C SER A 75 -23.85 -4.92 -24.73
N ALA A 76 -25.09 -4.46 -24.85
CA ALA A 76 -26.10 -4.86 -25.83
C ALA A 76 -27.30 -3.88 -25.73
N GLY A 77 -28.26 -4.01 -26.68
CA GLY A 77 -29.49 -3.22 -26.65
C GLY A 77 -29.30 -1.81 -27.18
N THR A 78 -30.22 -0.91 -26.83
CA THR A 78 -30.24 0.50 -27.23
C THR A 78 -30.73 1.37 -26.10
N PHE A 79 -30.23 2.60 -26.04
CA PHE A 79 -30.91 3.68 -25.33
C PHE A 79 -31.90 4.36 -26.27
N LEU A 80 -33.11 4.54 -25.76
CA LEU A 80 -34.17 5.28 -26.47
C LEU A 80 -34.64 6.43 -25.59
N ASP A 81 -34.87 7.59 -26.22
CA ASP A 81 -35.61 8.68 -25.57
C ASP A 81 -37.11 8.36 -25.45
N ALA A 82 -37.87 9.27 -24.85
CA ALA A 82 -39.34 9.14 -24.73
C ALA A 82 -40.09 9.10 -26.07
N ASN A 83 -39.44 9.52 -27.15
CA ASN A 83 -39.97 9.56 -28.50
C ASN A 83 -39.54 8.36 -29.36
N GLY A 84 -38.71 7.46 -28.78
CA GLY A 84 -38.20 6.26 -29.46
C GLY A 84 -36.98 6.54 -30.33
N ASN A 85 -36.31 7.70 -30.22
CA ASN A 85 -35.06 7.95 -30.91
C ASN A 85 -33.92 7.25 -30.19
N ALA A 86 -33.03 6.59 -30.96
CA ALA A 86 -31.89 5.91 -30.38
C ALA A 86 -30.79 6.92 -29.99
N PHE A 87 -30.23 6.77 -28.81
CA PHE A 87 -29.05 7.51 -28.38
C PHE A 87 -27.83 7.08 -29.21
N ALA A 88 -27.18 8.01 -29.82
CA ALA A 88 -26.10 7.77 -30.76
C ALA A 88 -24.75 8.39 -30.38
N ASP A 89 -24.76 9.32 -29.41
CA ASP A 89 -23.58 10.09 -29.05
C ASP A 89 -23.18 9.83 -27.59
N TYR A 90 -22.05 9.14 -27.41
CA TYR A 90 -21.45 8.83 -26.12
C TYR A 90 -20.29 9.78 -25.79
N ASP A 91 -20.13 10.89 -26.53
CA ASP A 91 -19.08 11.86 -26.28
C ASP A 91 -19.42 12.73 -25.07
N ILE A 92 -18.54 12.67 -24.06
CA ILE A 92 -18.63 13.45 -22.82
C ILE A 92 -17.62 14.61 -22.79
N ALA A 93 -17.07 14.99 -23.95
CA ALA A 93 -16.05 16.04 -24.05
C ALA A 93 -16.43 17.31 -23.28
N GLY A 94 -15.56 17.73 -22.37
CA GLY A 94 -15.77 18.92 -21.53
C GLY A 94 -16.65 18.71 -20.28
N ASN A 95 -17.27 17.53 -20.11
CA ASN A 95 -18.13 17.20 -18.97
C ASN A 95 -17.62 15.96 -18.20
N ASN A 96 -16.32 15.64 -18.32
CA ASN A 96 -15.72 14.50 -17.65
C ASN A 96 -15.51 14.79 -16.14
N ILE A 97 -15.19 13.76 -15.36
CA ILE A 97 -15.05 13.83 -13.90
C ILE A 97 -14.04 14.90 -13.49
N SER A 98 -12.86 14.93 -14.13
CA SER A 98 -11.80 15.88 -13.81
C SER A 98 -12.17 17.35 -14.04
N ALA A 99 -13.16 17.63 -14.89
CA ALA A 99 -13.68 18.97 -15.09
C ALA A 99 -14.42 19.51 -13.86
N ALA A 100 -15.04 18.63 -13.08
CA ALA A 100 -15.80 18.98 -11.89
C ALA A 100 -14.99 18.76 -10.59
N LYS A 101 -14.17 17.69 -10.54
CA LYS A 101 -13.45 17.28 -9.31
C LYS A 101 -12.22 16.43 -9.65
N THR A 102 -11.10 16.76 -9.06
CA THR A 102 -9.91 15.87 -9.09
C THR A 102 -10.08 14.73 -8.11
N ILE A 103 -10.13 13.50 -8.62
CA ILE A 103 -10.13 12.26 -7.83
C ILE A 103 -8.85 11.51 -8.20
N VAL A 104 -7.97 11.30 -7.21
CA VAL A 104 -6.75 10.50 -7.39
C VAL A 104 -7.07 9.05 -7.09
N ILE A 105 -6.64 8.16 -7.99
CA ILE A 105 -6.71 6.71 -7.79
C ILE A 105 -5.28 6.22 -7.59
N ASP A 106 -5.08 5.48 -6.50
CA ASP A 106 -3.82 4.83 -6.16
C ASP A 106 -4.12 3.41 -5.63
N GLY A 107 -3.97 2.43 -6.49
CA GLY A 107 -4.06 1.01 -6.20
C GLY A 107 -2.71 0.31 -6.43
N VAL A 108 -1.61 1.06 -6.53
CA VAL A 108 -0.28 0.52 -6.78
C VAL A 108 0.45 0.31 -5.46
N ALA A 109 0.71 -0.93 -5.11
CA ALA A 109 1.47 -1.23 -3.89
C ALA A 109 2.95 -0.84 -4.02
N PRO A 110 3.63 -0.53 -2.90
CA PRO A 110 5.08 -0.32 -2.87
C PRO A 110 5.83 -1.48 -3.52
N SER A 111 6.94 -1.18 -4.20
CA SER A 111 7.79 -2.19 -4.83
C SER A 111 8.30 -3.22 -3.82
N ALA A 112 8.57 -4.45 -4.30
CA ALA A 112 9.16 -5.49 -3.47
C ALA A 112 10.56 -5.05 -2.96
N PHE A 113 10.83 -5.31 -1.69
CA PHE A 113 12.09 -4.93 -1.03
C PHE A 113 12.57 -6.00 -0.05
N SER A 114 13.77 -5.83 0.48
CA SER A 114 14.31 -6.57 1.62
C SER A 114 15.00 -5.61 2.57
N ILE A 115 15.11 -5.99 3.84
CA ILE A 115 15.94 -5.26 4.82
C ILE A 115 17.38 -5.18 4.30
N THR A 116 17.96 -4.00 4.33
CA THR A 116 19.32 -3.75 3.79
C THR A 116 20.39 -4.14 4.79
N SER A 117 20.21 -3.80 6.07
CA SER A 117 21.09 -4.18 7.16
C SER A 117 20.34 -4.18 8.49
N VAL A 118 20.85 -4.96 9.42
CA VAL A 118 20.48 -4.95 10.85
C VAL A 118 21.76 -4.90 11.63
N THR A 119 21.92 -3.92 12.51
CA THR A 119 23.12 -3.77 13.36
C THR A 119 22.71 -3.58 14.80
N SER A 120 23.47 -4.13 15.74
CA SER A 120 23.29 -3.82 17.16
C SER A 120 23.70 -2.36 17.45
N ASP A 121 23.11 -1.75 18.46
CA ASP A 121 23.35 -0.37 18.88
C ASP A 121 23.68 -0.31 20.38
N GLY A 122 24.62 0.54 20.75
CA GLY A 122 25.12 0.63 22.12
C GLY A 122 26.04 -0.53 22.54
N GLY A 123 26.61 -0.43 23.71
CA GLY A 123 27.43 -1.49 24.30
C GLY A 123 28.64 -1.90 23.45
N ASN A 124 28.73 -3.17 23.09
CA ASN A 124 29.84 -3.71 22.29
C ASN A 124 29.91 -3.13 20.87
N ALA A 125 28.78 -2.74 20.27
CA ALA A 125 28.74 -2.12 18.96
C ALA A 125 29.47 -0.76 18.92
N GLU A 126 29.52 -0.03 20.03
CA GLU A 126 30.24 1.24 20.14
C GLU A 126 31.77 1.10 20.07
N SER A 127 32.29 -0.12 20.10
CA SER A 127 33.74 -0.37 19.98
C SER A 127 34.31 0.03 18.61
N GLY A 128 33.45 0.20 17.59
CA GLY A 128 33.84 0.48 16.21
C GLY A 128 34.42 -0.74 15.49
N ASP A 129 34.32 -1.93 16.04
CA ASP A 129 34.69 -3.18 15.41
C ASP A 129 33.47 -3.84 14.79
N ALA A 130 33.38 -3.83 13.48
CA ALA A 130 32.26 -4.37 12.71
C ALA A 130 31.97 -5.88 12.97
N SER A 131 32.90 -6.59 13.62
CA SER A 131 32.67 -8.00 14.02
C SER A 131 31.61 -8.16 15.12
N TYR A 132 31.21 -7.07 15.77
CA TYR A 132 30.15 -7.07 16.79
C TYR A 132 28.80 -6.55 16.26
N ASP A 133 28.73 -6.02 15.05
CA ASP A 133 27.51 -5.44 14.51
C ASP A 133 26.36 -6.45 14.40
N ASP A 134 26.70 -7.73 14.18
CA ASP A 134 25.76 -8.85 14.07
C ASP A 134 25.53 -9.59 15.39
N ILE A 135 26.09 -9.11 16.51
CA ILE A 135 26.02 -9.75 17.82
C ILE A 135 25.10 -8.94 18.74
N TRP A 136 24.13 -9.61 19.33
CA TRP A 136 23.28 -9.08 20.37
C TRP A 136 23.73 -9.61 21.74
N ASN A 137 24.01 -8.71 22.68
CA ASN A 137 24.28 -9.08 24.06
C ASN A 137 23.66 -8.09 25.06
N SER A 138 23.73 -8.41 26.35
CA SER A 138 23.12 -7.62 27.44
C SER A 138 23.66 -6.18 27.58
N THR A 139 24.68 -5.79 26.85
CA THR A 139 25.22 -4.42 26.85
C THR A 139 24.60 -3.55 25.76
N ASN A 140 23.95 -4.13 24.74
CA ASN A 140 23.29 -3.40 23.69
C ASN A 140 22.05 -2.68 24.21
N THR A 141 21.79 -1.49 23.69
CA THR A 141 20.63 -0.65 24.05
C THR A 141 19.52 -0.73 23.02
N GLY A 142 19.82 -1.22 21.83
CA GLY A 142 18.89 -1.37 20.72
C GLY A 142 19.51 -2.04 19.51
N ALA A 143 18.71 -2.14 18.45
CA ALA A 143 19.16 -2.52 17.12
C ALA A 143 18.66 -1.49 16.10
N ILE A 144 19.44 -1.25 15.05
CA ILE A 144 19.08 -0.39 13.94
C ILE A 144 18.75 -1.29 12.75
N VAL A 145 17.50 -1.19 12.29
CA VAL A 145 16.99 -1.89 11.11
C VAL A 145 16.91 -0.90 9.96
N ARG A 146 17.71 -1.10 8.91
CA ARG A 146 17.69 -0.26 7.73
C ARG A 146 16.75 -0.80 6.68
N VAL A 147 15.70 0.00 6.40
CA VAL A 147 14.65 -0.32 5.42
C VAL A 147 14.85 0.56 4.19
N PRO A 148 14.95 0.01 2.97
CA PRO A 148 15.06 0.82 1.75
C PRO A 148 13.76 1.62 1.51
N VAL A 149 13.91 2.89 1.12
CA VAL A 149 12.82 3.81 0.76
C VAL A 149 13.24 4.51 -0.53
N GLU A 150 13.15 3.79 -1.66
CA GLU A 150 13.69 4.27 -2.95
C GLU A 150 12.67 5.06 -3.78
N ASP A 151 11.42 5.17 -3.30
CA ASP A 151 10.34 5.82 -4.03
C ASP A 151 9.81 7.05 -3.27
N ALA A 152 9.85 8.22 -3.93
CA ALA A 152 9.33 9.47 -3.38
C ALA A 152 7.81 9.44 -3.11
N THR A 153 7.06 8.54 -3.74
CA THR A 153 5.62 8.37 -3.50
C THR A 153 5.32 7.78 -2.13
N LEU A 154 6.33 7.17 -1.47
CA LEU A 154 6.21 6.62 -0.12
C LEU A 154 6.21 7.68 0.99
N VAL A 155 6.52 8.95 0.69
CA VAL A 155 6.50 10.05 1.67
C VAL A 155 5.11 10.18 2.30
N ASN A 156 5.05 10.27 3.63
CA ASN A 156 3.86 10.20 4.48
C ASN A 156 3.19 8.81 4.57
N GLY A 157 3.73 7.80 3.88
CA GLY A 157 3.45 6.40 4.17
C GLY A 157 4.11 5.95 5.47
N THR A 158 4.03 4.66 5.79
CA THR A 158 4.57 4.11 7.04
C THR A 158 5.43 2.88 6.83
N ILE A 159 6.37 2.67 7.75
CA ILE A 159 7.16 1.45 7.89
C ILE A 159 6.81 0.82 9.23
N GLN A 160 6.29 -0.41 9.21
CA GLN A 160 6.12 -1.23 10.39
C GLN A 160 7.16 -2.33 10.40
N VAL A 161 8.18 -2.21 11.25
CA VAL A 161 9.17 -3.28 11.43
C VAL A 161 8.54 -4.44 12.20
N GLN A 162 8.89 -5.65 11.80
CA GLN A 162 8.50 -6.89 12.44
C GLN A 162 9.74 -7.72 12.77
N GLY A 163 9.75 -8.31 13.94
CA GLY A 163 10.85 -9.16 14.43
C GLY A 163 10.36 -10.53 14.89
N LYS A 164 11.27 -11.50 14.89
CA LYS A 164 11.08 -12.82 15.50
C LYS A 164 12.41 -13.43 15.89
N VAL A 165 12.36 -14.32 16.87
CA VAL A 165 13.39 -15.34 17.12
C VAL A 165 12.84 -16.68 16.66
N THR A 166 11.69 -17.10 17.20
CA THR A 166 10.96 -18.30 16.77
C THR A 166 9.54 -17.94 16.35
N GLY A 167 8.82 -18.88 15.75
CA GLY A 167 7.40 -18.69 15.41
C GLY A 167 7.15 -17.67 14.28
N SER A 168 6.11 -16.85 14.44
CA SER A 168 5.67 -15.85 13.49
C SER A 168 6.28 -14.49 13.79
N PHE A 169 6.41 -13.65 12.76
CA PHE A 169 6.78 -12.24 12.94
C PHE A 169 5.74 -11.49 13.76
N ALA A 170 6.21 -10.65 14.69
CA ALA A 170 5.41 -9.74 15.50
C ALA A 170 5.87 -8.30 15.23
N ASN A 171 4.94 -7.34 15.30
CA ASN A 171 5.31 -5.93 15.20
C ASN A 171 6.21 -5.55 16.37
N VAL A 172 7.30 -4.87 16.05
CA VAL A 172 8.24 -4.32 17.02
C VAL A 172 8.25 -2.79 16.87
N GLU A 173 8.14 -2.06 17.96
CA GLU A 173 7.92 -0.62 18.03
C GLU A 173 6.66 -0.14 17.29
N ASP A 174 6.38 1.16 17.35
CA ASP A 174 5.31 1.80 16.60
C ASP A 174 5.69 1.99 15.13
N ALA A 175 4.68 2.08 14.25
CA ALA A 175 4.93 2.33 12.84
C ALA A 175 5.59 3.70 12.62
N HIS A 176 6.70 3.73 11.89
CA HIS A 176 7.44 4.92 11.54
C HIS A 176 6.84 5.61 10.31
N THR A 177 6.66 6.93 10.35
CA THR A 177 6.19 7.70 9.18
C THR A 177 7.37 8.10 8.30
N ILE A 178 7.30 7.75 7.01
CA ILE A 178 8.36 8.05 6.04
C ILE A 178 8.41 9.54 5.74
N THR A 179 9.59 10.12 5.90
CA THR A 179 9.86 11.54 5.65
C THR A 179 10.43 11.76 4.25
N SER A 180 10.34 12.99 3.74
CA SER A 180 10.98 13.37 2.48
C SER A 180 12.52 13.28 2.51
N ALA A 181 13.11 13.42 3.70
CA ALA A 181 14.56 13.27 3.88
C ALA A 181 14.99 11.81 3.69
N GLU A 182 14.24 10.85 4.24
CA GLU A 182 14.47 9.41 4.09
C GLU A 182 14.27 8.95 2.65
N ALA A 183 13.19 9.40 1.99
CA ALA A 183 12.98 9.13 0.57
C ALA A 183 14.11 9.70 -0.31
N THR A 184 14.71 10.84 0.07
CA THR A 184 15.90 11.39 -0.61
C THR A 184 17.17 10.60 -0.31
N ALA A 185 17.31 10.10 0.93
CA ALA A 185 18.45 9.26 1.34
C ALA A 185 18.38 7.85 0.73
N GLY A 186 17.18 7.40 0.35
CA GLY A 186 16.92 6.05 -0.18
C GLY A 186 16.71 4.99 0.91
N TYR A 187 16.68 5.37 2.18
CA TYR A 187 16.47 4.45 3.30
C TYR A 187 15.93 5.16 4.55
N SER A 188 15.38 4.35 5.45
CA SER A 188 15.03 4.74 6.82
C SER A 188 15.72 3.81 7.81
N ASP A 189 16.33 4.38 8.85
CA ASP A 189 16.94 3.65 9.97
C ASP A 189 15.95 3.65 11.14
N ILE A 190 15.43 2.47 11.46
CA ILE A 190 14.46 2.29 12.54
C ILE A 190 15.17 1.66 13.74
N THR A 191 15.17 2.36 14.86
CA THR A 191 15.72 1.85 16.11
C THR A 191 14.70 1.01 16.85
N ILE A 192 15.07 -0.23 17.16
CA ILE A 192 14.29 -1.15 18.01
C ILE A 192 14.95 -1.21 19.36
N THR A 193 14.20 -0.95 20.42
CA THR A 193 14.75 -0.92 21.80
C THR A 193 15.08 -2.32 22.34
N ALA A 194 16.06 -2.42 23.24
CA ALA A 194 16.46 -3.69 23.87
C ALA A 194 15.27 -4.39 24.52
N ALA A 195 14.42 -3.66 25.24
CA ALA A 195 13.27 -4.23 25.93
C ALA A 195 12.28 -4.94 24.97
N VAL A 196 12.12 -4.44 23.74
CA VAL A 196 11.25 -5.05 22.72
C VAL A 196 11.91 -6.29 22.13
N ILE A 197 13.23 -6.25 21.87
CA ILE A 197 13.99 -7.36 21.33
C ILE A 197 14.00 -8.55 22.30
N GLU A 198 14.30 -8.29 23.56
CA GLU A 198 14.39 -9.32 24.63
C GLU A 198 13.02 -9.91 24.99
N ALA A 199 11.93 -9.23 24.63
CA ALA A 199 10.56 -9.73 24.82
C ALA A 199 10.08 -10.64 23.66
N LEU A 200 10.87 -10.81 22.59
CA LEU A 200 10.50 -11.68 21.47
C LEU A 200 10.40 -13.15 21.91
N ASP A 201 9.37 -13.83 21.39
CA ASP A 201 9.14 -15.24 21.72
C ASP A 201 10.33 -16.11 21.27
N GLY A 202 10.85 -16.92 22.20
CA GLY A 202 12.01 -17.78 21.96
C GLY A 202 13.37 -17.07 22.10
N TYR A 203 13.42 -15.83 22.65
CA TYR A 203 14.68 -15.16 22.95
C TYR A 203 15.54 -16.02 23.88
N ALA A 204 16.70 -16.44 23.40
CA ALA A 204 17.64 -17.31 24.14
C ALA A 204 19.02 -17.28 23.50
N GLU A 205 20.04 -17.60 24.29
CA GLU A 205 21.42 -17.79 23.89
C GLU A 205 21.57 -18.62 22.61
N GLY A 206 22.38 -18.16 21.67
CA GLY A 206 22.70 -18.83 20.41
C GLY A 206 21.58 -18.80 19.37
N GLN A 207 20.45 -18.17 19.65
CA GLN A 207 19.38 -17.96 18.67
C GLN A 207 19.66 -16.71 17.83
N SER A 208 18.98 -16.62 16.68
CA SER A 208 19.07 -15.44 15.83
C SER A 208 17.76 -14.63 15.85
N ILE A 209 17.89 -13.32 15.96
CA ILE A 209 16.81 -12.37 15.83
C ILE A 209 16.73 -11.96 14.35
N ILE A 210 15.59 -12.16 13.73
CA ILE A 210 15.37 -11.88 12.31
C ILE A 210 14.32 -10.80 12.17
N PHE A 211 14.54 -9.84 11.28
CA PHE A 211 13.62 -8.74 11.02
C PHE A 211 13.09 -8.74 9.59
N THR A 212 11.91 -8.20 9.41
CA THR A 212 11.31 -7.76 8.16
C THR A 212 10.56 -6.46 8.39
N ALA A 213 9.96 -5.88 7.35
CA ALA A 213 9.12 -4.70 7.49
C ALA A 213 7.94 -4.76 6.53
N ILE A 214 6.88 -4.02 6.88
CA ILE A 214 5.76 -3.72 6.00
C ILE A 214 5.84 -2.24 5.66
N ILE A 215 5.94 -1.91 4.37
CA ILE A 215 5.81 -0.53 3.89
C ILE A 215 4.38 -0.34 3.41
N THR A 216 3.73 0.71 3.89
CA THR A 216 2.40 1.15 3.47
C THR A 216 2.51 2.56 2.91
N ASP A 217 2.01 2.78 1.70
CA ASP A 217 2.02 4.09 1.04
C ASP A 217 0.87 5.01 1.50
N GLY A 218 0.79 6.21 0.92
CA GLY A 218 -0.29 7.16 1.20
C GLY A 218 -1.66 6.75 0.67
N GLY A 219 -1.72 5.81 -0.28
CA GLY A 219 -2.94 5.18 -0.81
C GLY A 219 -3.44 4.02 0.06
N ASN A 220 -2.70 3.67 1.10
CA ASN A 220 -2.95 2.54 2.00
C ASN A 220 -2.75 1.16 1.32
N ASN A 221 -1.89 1.11 0.29
CA ASN A 221 -1.42 -0.13 -0.28
C ASN A 221 -0.14 -0.56 0.45
N SER A 222 0.03 -1.87 0.66
CA SER A 222 1.12 -2.37 1.50
C SER A 222 1.92 -3.47 0.81
N THR A 223 3.23 -3.47 1.03
CA THR A 223 4.13 -4.56 0.65
C THR A 223 4.93 -5.01 1.85
N THR A 224 4.99 -6.34 2.05
CA THR A 224 5.86 -6.94 3.06
C THR A 224 7.21 -7.27 2.44
N GLY A 225 8.27 -6.79 3.06
CA GLY A 225 9.64 -7.07 2.64
C GLY A 225 10.01 -8.54 2.78
N SER A 226 10.86 -9.03 1.89
CA SER A 226 11.44 -10.36 2.03
C SER A 226 12.46 -10.37 3.18
N VAL A 227 12.52 -11.51 3.86
CA VAL A 227 13.49 -11.72 4.94
C VAL A 227 14.88 -11.88 4.33
N ASN A 228 15.84 -11.11 4.81
CA ASN A 228 17.25 -11.37 4.54
C ASN A 228 17.82 -12.20 5.71
N ASN A 229 17.93 -13.51 5.54
CA ASN A 229 18.39 -14.41 6.60
C ASN A 229 19.87 -14.21 6.98
N ASN A 230 20.61 -13.41 6.21
CA ASN A 230 22.02 -13.09 6.52
C ASN A 230 22.17 -11.79 7.34
N GLU A 231 21.06 -11.07 7.58
CA GLU A 231 21.02 -9.80 8.30
C GLU A 231 20.29 -9.97 9.65
N GLY A 232 20.54 -11.05 10.36
CA GLY A 232 20.01 -11.30 11.71
C GLY A 232 21.06 -11.07 12.78
N LEU A 233 20.63 -10.68 13.99
CA LEU A 233 21.51 -10.58 15.15
C LEU A 233 21.60 -11.93 15.87
N VAL A 234 22.80 -12.38 16.20
CA VAL A 234 23.00 -13.61 17.01
C VAL A 234 23.06 -13.22 18.49
N ILE A 235 22.23 -13.87 19.31
CA ILE A 235 22.20 -13.65 20.75
C ILE A 235 23.40 -14.37 21.38
N ASP A 236 24.30 -13.60 21.99
CA ASP A 236 25.46 -14.09 22.75
C ASP A 236 25.58 -13.33 24.08
N GLU A 237 24.96 -13.83 25.12
CA GLU A 237 24.97 -13.25 26.47
C GLU A 237 25.92 -13.97 27.41
N THR A 238 26.60 -15.01 26.92
CA THR A 238 27.45 -15.82 27.76
C THR A 238 28.82 -15.16 27.95
N PRO A 239 29.17 -14.66 29.16
CA PRO A 239 30.48 -14.08 29.40
C PRO A 239 31.56 -15.12 29.35
N LEU A 240 32.75 -14.71 28.89
CA LEU A 240 33.94 -15.55 28.90
C LEU A 240 34.25 -16.03 30.34
N SER A 241 34.42 -17.32 30.51
CA SER A 241 34.83 -17.96 31.78
C SER A 241 36.14 -18.71 31.64
N VAL A 242 36.92 -18.80 32.74
CA VAL A 242 38.10 -19.66 32.80
C VAL A 242 37.67 -21.03 33.23
N GLU A 243 37.79 -22.04 32.35
CA GLU A 243 37.39 -23.42 32.66
C GLU A 243 38.48 -24.20 33.44
N SER A 244 39.74 -23.90 33.24
CA SER A 244 40.82 -24.53 33.98
C SER A 244 42.11 -23.72 33.98
N VAL A 245 42.89 -23.82 35.06
CA VAL A 245 44.28 -23.40 35.14
C VAL A 245 45.07 -24.61 35.63
N SER A 246 46.04 -25.07 34.84
CA SER A 246 46.95 -26.18 35.21
C SER A 246 48.37 -25.68 35.32
N SER A 247 49.17 -26.28 36.25
CA SER A 247 50.60 -26.05 36.45
C SER A 247 51.42 -27.17 35.86
#